data_9911ae9aacc7fff4a14f22b455e7f0e5
#
_entry.id   9911ae9aacc7fff4a14f22b455e7f0e5
#
_cell.length_a   1.000
_cell.length_b   1.000
_cell.length_c   1.000
_cell.angle_alpha   90.00
_cell.angle_beta   90.00
_cell.angle_gamma   90.00
#
_symmetry.space_group_name_H-M   'P 1'
#
loop_
_entity.id
_entity.type
_entity.pdbx_description
1 polymer ?
#
loop_
_entity_poly.entity_id
_entity_poly.type
_entity_poly.pdbx_seq_one_letter_code
_entity_poly.pdbx_strand_id
1 'polypeptide(L)'
;MAEAISFLRAVARSPMRTMRYQDARGLGSNSWRVLDELVDQGALKRLVRGIYTAPPDGRDARTWTPSLEIAGLAVATARHGRRNAILMGLGAARFWGAIPRAVGTTVVAVSVAGRRPLEVGTGTVHFAHRELERVEAVLERTELGSGLIATREQTLFDLLMRPVQGGDAEAAAEGARNLLPQIDVTEFRDLVSTAPRVNDRVRSVLKAKRGAS
;
A
#
# COMPACT_ATOMS: atom_id res chain seq x y z
N MET A 1 -22.23 18.37 17.87
CA MET A 1 -22.56 18.06 16.46
C MET A 1 -21.63 18.78 15.47
N ALA A 2 -21.48 20.11 15.52
CA ALA A 2 -20.62 20.86 14.60
C ALA A 2 -19.13 20.41 14.64
N GLU A 3 -18.58 20.14 15.82
CA GLU A 3 -17.22 19.66 16.02
C GLU A 3 -17.01 18.29 15.35
N ALA A 4 -17.87 17.31 15.59
CA ALA A 4 -17.80 15.97 14.98
C ALA A 4 -17.82 16.02 13.43
N ILE A 5 -18.65 16.90 12.84
CA ILE A 5 -18.69 17.12 11.40
C ILE A 5 -17.36 17.69 10.90
N SER A 6 -16.74 18.61 11.65
CA SER A 6 -15.43 19.17 11.32
C SER A 6 -14.34 18.09 11.26
N PHE A 7 -14.28 17.21 12.27
CA PHE A 7 -13.35 16.08 12.31
C PHE A 7 -13.58 15.11 11.16
N LEU A 8 -14.82 14.69 10.92
CA LEU A 8 -15.15 13.79 9.82
C LEU A 8 -14.72 14.37 8.47
N ARG A 9 -15.01 15.65 8.21
CA ARG A 9 -14.57 16.35 7.00
C ARG A 9 -13.04 16.40 6.88
N ALA A 10 -12.34 16.67 7.97
CA ALA A 10 -10.88 16.72 7.98
C ALA A 10 -10.28 15.36 7.62
N VAL A 11 -10.76 14.27 8.22
CA VAL A 11 -10.33 12.91 7.89
C VAL A 11 -10.65 12.58 6.43
N ALA A 12 -11.87 12.86 5.97
CA ALA A 12 -12.31 12.56 4.60
C ALA A 12 -11.52 13.33 3.52
N ARG A 13 -10.99 14.51 3.85
CA ARG A 13 -10.15 15.32 2.94
C ARG A 13 -8.66 15.01 3.03
N SER A 14 -8.24 14.24 4.03
CA SER A 14 -6.84 13.83 4.17
C SER A 14 -6.42 12.87 3.05
N PRO A 15 -5.12 12.79 2.73
CA PRO A 15 -4.61 11.80 1.78
C PRO A 15 -5.10 10.39 2.13
N MET A 16 -5.60 9.68 1.14
CA MET A 16 -6.26 8.38 1.31
C MET A 16 -7.33 8.36 2.41
N ARG A 17 -8.05 9.47 2.58
CA ARG A 17 -9.13 9.62 3.58
C ARG A 17 -8.70 9.19 4.99
N THR A 18 -7.39 9.32 5.32
CA THR A 18 -6.78 8.76 6.52
C THR A 18 -5.94 9.80 7.24
N MET A 19 -6.13 9.92 8.55
CA MET A 19 -5.49 10.92 9.39
C MET A 19 -4.95 10.28 10.69
N ARG A 20 -3.81 10.78 11.16
CA ARG A 20 -3.31 10.45 12.50
C ARG A 20 -4.01 11.32 13.53
N TYR A 21 -4.21 10.76 14.71
CA TYR A 21 -4.67 11.54 15.89
C TYR A 21 -3.87 12.82 16.13
N GLN A 22 -2.54 12.76 15.95
CA GLN A 22 -1.67 13.91 16.15
C GLN A 22 -2.00 15.09 15.23
N ASP A 23 -2.41 14.79 13.99
CA ASP A 23 -2.77 15.82 13.00
C ASP A 23 -4.16 16.40 13.28
N ALA A 24 -4.98 15.69 14.03
CA ALA A 24 -6.31 16.12 14.44
C ALA A 24 -6.32 17.05 15.68
N ARG A 25 -5.20 17.17 16.42
CA ARG A 25 -5.12 17.95 17.67
C ARG A 25 -5.51 19.41 17.51
N GLY A 26 -5.28 20.00 16.34
CA GLY A 26 -5.63 21.38 16.05
C GLY A 26 -7.13 21.62 15.76
N LEU A 27 -7.95 20.58 15.69
CA LEU A 27 -9.36 20.68 15.33
C LEU A 27 -10.29 20.85 16.54
N GLY A 28 -9.84 20.54 17.75
CA GLY A 28 -10.65 20.65 18.97
C GLY A 28 -9.89 20.24 20.23
N SER A 29 -10.45 20.55 21.39
CA SER A 29 -9.81 20.35 22.69
C SER A 29 -9.74 18.88 23.14
N ASN A 30 -10.65 18.02 22.66
CA ASN A 30 -10.74 16.60 23.03
C ASN A 30 -10.80 15.69 21.79
N SER A 31 -9.82 15.89 20.90
CA SER A 31 -9.77 15.22 19.59
C SER A 31 -9.84 13.70 19.67
N TRP A 32 -9.23 13.09 20.69
CA TRP A 32 -9.27 11.63 20.87
C TRP A 32 -10.71 11.12 21.08
N ARG A 33 -11.41 11.73 22.00
CA ARG A 33 -12.79 11.36 22.33
C ARG A 33 -13.72 11.51 21.12
N VAL A 34 -13.60 12.63 20.40
CA VAL A 34 -14.44 12.87 19.21
C VAL A 34 -14.16 11.84 18.11
N LEU A 35 -12.89 11.48 17.88
CA LEU A 35 -12.54 10.46 16.89
C LEU A 35 -13.06 9.06 17.28
N ASP A 36 -12.98 8.70 18.56
CA ASP A 36 -13.50 7.40 19.04
C ASP A 36 -15.03 7.36 18.99
N GLU A 37 -15.73 8.45 19.37
CA GLU A 37 -17.19 8.58 19.21
C GLU A 37 -17.62 8.43 17.73
N LEU A 38 -16.85 8.99 16.78
CA LEU A 38 -17.11 8.81 15.35
C LEU A 38 -16.87 7.37 14.87
N VAL A 39 -15.94 6.64 15.47
CA VAL A 39 -15.75 5.21 15.22
C VAL A 39 -16.95 4.41 15.74
N ASP A 40 -17.41 4.66 16.95
CA ASP A 40 -18.55 3.98 17.56
C ASP A 40 -19.86 4.23 16.76
N GLN A 41 -19.99 5.44 16.18
CA GLN A 41 -21.11 5.80 15.30
C GLN A 41 -21.00 5.19 13.88
N GLY A 42 -19.88 4.54 13.53
CA GLY A 42 -19.65 3.99 12.19
C GLY A 42 -19.34 5.04 11.11
N ALA A 43 -19.03 6.27 11.52
CA ALA A 43 -18.62 7.34 10.60
C ALA A 43 -17.13 7.28 10.23
N LEU A 44 -16.29 6.73 11.12
CA LEU A 44 -14.87 6.49 10.90
C LEU A 44 -14.52 5.03 11.25
N LYS A 45 -13.43 4.54 10.67
CA LYS A 45 -12.81 3.28 11.08
C LYS A 45 -11.41 3.54 11.63
N ARG A 46 -11.07 2.92 12.75
CA ARG A 46 -9.71 2.90 13.27
C ARG A 46 -8.94 1.77 12.60
N LEU A 47 -7.95 2.11 11.76
CA LEU A 47 -7.10 1.13 11.08
C LEU A 47 -6.08 0.53 12.05
N VAL A 48 -5.43 1.39 12.83
CA VAL A 48 -4.52 1.04 13.94
C VAL A 48 -4.64 2.09 15.03
N ARG A 49 -4.03 1.86 16.18
CA ARG A 49 -4.04 2.85 17.27
C ARG A 49 -3.58 4.23 16.79
N GLY A 50 -4.46 5.22 16.93
CA GLY A 50 -4.19 6.61 16.59
C GLY A 50 -4.21 6.94 15.10
N ILE A 51 -4.70 6.04 14.23
CA ILE A 51 -4.91 6.31 12.80
C ILE A 51 -6.32 5.91 12.40
N TYR A 52 -7.04 6.86 11.86
CA TYR A 52 -8.45 6.79 11.53
C TYR A 52 -8.66 7.05 10.04
N THR A 53 -9.60 6.33 9.44
CA THR A 53 -9.99 6.52 8.03
C THR A 53 -11.49 6.73 7.91
N ALA A 54 -11.89 7.61 6.99
CA ALA A 54 -13.28 7.74 6.58
C ALA A 54 -13.58 6.72 5.47
N PRO A 55 -14.66 5.91 5.61
CA PRO A 55 -15.07 5.00 4.57
C PRO A 55 -15.42 5.75 3.28
N PRO A 56 -15.48 5.05 2.12
CA PRO A 56 -16.05 5.62 0.91
C PRO A 56 -17.47 6.14 1.15
N ASP A 57 -17.87 7.16 0.39
CA ASP A 57 -19.18 7.79 0.57
C ASP A 57 -20.32 6.76 0.46
N GLY A 58 -21.27 6.83 1.39
CA GLY A 58 -22.39 5.89 1.48
C GLY A 58 -22.05 4.55 2.16
N ARG A 59 -20.85 4.33 2.65
CA ARG A 59 -20.47 3.14 3.41
C ARG A 59 -20.45 3.40 4.92
N ASP A 60 -20.94 2.43 5.69
CA ASP A 60 -20.83 2.42 7.16
C ASP A 60 -19.51 1.74 7.55
N ALA A 61 -18.67 2.41 8.34
CA ALA A 61 -17.38 1.90 8.77
C ALA A 61 -17.48 0.66 9.68
N ARG A 62 -18.64 0.34 10.26
CA ARG A 62 -18.87 -0.86 11.06
C ARG A 62 -18.89 -2.12 10.19
N THR A 63 -19.48 -2.02 9.00
CA THR A 63 -19.63 -3.15 8.05
C THR A 63 -18.60 -3.15 6.93
N TRP A 64 -17.98 -1.99 6.65
CA TRP A 64 -16.94 -1.85 5.64
C TRP A 64 -15.55 -1.99 6.26
N THR A 65 -14.66 -2.64 5.52
CA THR A 65 -13.24 -2.73 5.87
C THR A 65 -12.43 -2.62 4.57
N PRO A 66 -11.41 -1.74 4.52
CA PRO A 66 -10.54 -1.69 3.35
C PRO A 66 -9.74 -2.99 3.22
N SER A 67 -9.31 -3.29 2.00
CA SER A 67 -8.35 -4.38 1.78
C SER A 67 -7.06 -4.11 2.58
N LEU A 68 -6.33 -5.17 2.94
CA LEU A 68 -5.09 -5.06 3.71
C LEU A 68 -4.06 -4.17 2.98
N GLU A 69 -3.98 -4.30 1.66
CA GLU A 69 -3.09 -3.55 0.80
C GLU A 69 -3.37 -2.04 0.92
N ILE A 70 -4.64 -1.66 0.79
CA ILE A 70 -5.05 -0.26 0.82
C ILE A 70 -5.00 0.30 2.24
N ALA A 71 -5.36 -0.48 3.24
CA ALA A 71 -5.21 -0.10 4.65
C ALA A 71 -3.73 0.14 5.00
N GLY A 72 -2.83 -0.75 4.57
CA GLY A 72 -1.38 -0.61 4.78
C GLY A 72 -0.81 0.64 4.11
N LEU A 73 -1.18 0.88 2.85
CA LEU A 73 -0.76 2.08 2.12
C LEU A 73 -1.32 3.36 2.77
N ALA A 74 -2.58 3.35 3.22
CA ALA A 74 -3.20 4.48 3.90
C ALA A 74 -2.51 4.81 5.23
N VAL A 75 -2.20 3.80 6.03
CA VAL A 75 -1.43 3.97 7.28
C VAL A 75 -0.04 4.53 7.01
N ALA A 76 0.66 4.01 6.00
CA ALA A 76 1.98 4.51 5.60
C ALA A 76 1.90 5.96 5.11
N THR A 77 0.91 6.27 4.26
CA THR A 77 0.66 7.61 3.74
C THR A 77 0.38 8.62 4.87
N ALA A 78 -0.45 8.23 5.85
CA ALA A 78 -0.72 9.08 7.00
C ALA A 78 0.53 9.33 7.87
N ARG A 79 1.44 8.34 7.97
CA ARG A 79 2.67 8.45 8.78
C ARG A 79 3.79 9.22 8.10
N HIS A 80 3.95 9.06 6.80
CA HIS A 80 5.13 9.51 6.05
C HIS A 80 4.82 10.59 5.02
N GLY A 81 3.55 10.81 4.69
CA GLY A 81 3.11 11.74 3.65
C GLY A 81 2.78 11.03 2.33
N ARG A 82 1.99 11.72 1.50
CA ARG A 82 1.39 11.17 0.27
C ARG A 82 2.40 10.64 -0.75
N ARG A 83 3.60 11.25 -0.83
CA ARG A 83 4.65 10.86 -1.78
C ARG A 83 5.71 9.95 -1.17
N ASN A 84 5.58 9.61 0.11
CA ASN A 84 6.58 8.89 0.87
C ASN A 84 6.13 7.48 1.27
N ALA A 85 5.14 6.94 0.57
CA ALA A 85 4.65 5.57 0.71
C ALA A 85 4.23 5.04 -0.66
N ILE A 86 4.73 3.85 -1.03
CA ILE A 86 4.42 3.16 -2.28
C ILE A 86 4.03 1.72 -1.96
N LEU A 87 2.83 1.29 -2.39
CA LEU A 87 2.47 -0.13 -2.31
C LEU A 87 3.36 -0.92 -3.26
N MET A 88 4.02 -1.99 -2.79
CA MET A 88 4.99 -2.75 -3.57
C MET A 88 4.91 -4.26 -3.31
N GLY A 89 5.70 -5.03 -4.03
CA GLY A 89 5.85 -6.48 -3.83
C GLY A 89 4.50 -7.20 -3.82
N LEU A 90 4.22 -8.01 -2.77
CA LEU A 90 2.97 -8.76 -2.64
C LEU A 90 1.73 -7.86 -2.67
N GLY A 91 1.80 -6.69 -2.04
CA GLY A 91 0.68 -5.75 -2.01
C GLY A 91 0.34 -5.21 -3.40
N ALA A 92 1.34 -4.78 -4.17
CA ALA A 92 1.14 -4.33 -5.55
C ALA A 92 0.70 -5.48 -6.46
N ALA A 93 1.25 -6.69 -6.29
CA ALA A 93 0.83 -7.86 -7.08
C ALA A 93 -0.65 -8.20 -6.85
N ARG A 94 -1.13 -8.09 -5.60
CA ARG A 94 -2.57 -8.24 -5.31
C ARG A 94 -3.40 -7.12 -5.94
N PHE A 95 -2.94 -5.88 -5.83
CA PHE A 95 -3.62 -4.73 -6.44
C PHE A 95 -3.80 -4.91 -7.96
N TRP A 96 -2.77 -5.41 -8.65
CA TRP A 96 -2.81 -5.70 -10.08
C TRP A 96 -3.54 -7.00 -10.43
N GLY A 97 -4.12 -7.70 -9.46
CA GLY A 97 -4.85 -8.95 -9.67
C GLY A 97 -3.98 -10.18 -9.97
N ALA A 98 -2.66 -10.05 -9.80
CA ALA A 98 -1.72 -11.15 -10.05
C ALA A 98 -1.74 -12.23 -8.94
N ILE A 99 -2.26 -11.90 -7.77
CA ILE A 99 -2.53 -12.84 -6.67
C ILE A 99 -4.02 -12.73 -6.36
N PRO A 100 -4.88 -13.62 -6.87
CA PRO A 100 -6.34 -13.51 -6.72
C PRO A 100 -6.82 -13.85 -5.32
N ARG A 101 -6.11 -14.72 -4.60
CA ARG A 101 -6.46 -15.10 -3.22
C ARG A 101 -6.09 -14.04 -2.20
N ALA A 102 -6.77 -14.02 -1.06
CA ALA A 102 -6.35 -13.19 0.06
C ALA A 102 -5.00 -13.69 0.61
N VAL A 103 -4.09 -12.76 0.89
CA VAL A 103 -2.80 -13.01 1.53
C VAL A 103 -2.77 -12.22 2.83
N GLY A 104 -2.40 -12.85 3.94
CA GLY A 104 -2.38 -12.24 5.27
C GLY A 104 -1.25 -11.20 5.46
N THR A 105 -0.58 -10.81 4.38
CA THR A 105 0.56 -9.90 4.43
C THR A 105 0.59 -8.96 3.23
N THR A 106 1.11 -7.75 3.44
CA THR A 106 1.35 -6.76 2.38
C THR A 106 2.67 -6.03 2.60
N VAL A 107 3.18 -5.38 1.56
CA VAL A 107 4.45 -4.65 1.61
C VAL A 107 4.25 -3.22 1.13
N VAL A 108 4.76 -2.26 1.91
CA VAL A 108 4.77 -0.83 1.56
C VAL A 108 6.19 -0.30 1.65
N ALA A 109 6.68 0.30 0.58
CA ALA A 109 7.95 1.02 0.56
C ALA A 109 7.81 2.36 1.28
N VAL A 110 8.80 2.68 2.11
CA VAL A 110 8.94 3.97 2.81
C VAL A 110 10.41 4.39 2.82
N SER A 111 10.67 5.70 2.91
CA SER A 111 12.03 6.26 2.96
C SER A 111 12.73 6.11 4.32
N VAL A 112 12.03 5.63 5.34
CA VAL A 112 12.55 5.51 6.72
C VAL A 112 12.88 4.06 7.03
N ALA A 113 14.13 3.80 7.43
CA ALA A 113 14.61 2.48 7.81
C ALA A 113 14.09 2.02 9.20
N GLY A 114 14.23 0.71 9.49
CA GLY A 114 14.02 0.14 10.82
C GLY A 114 12.57 0.06 11.29
N ARG A 115 11.61 0.15 10.38
CA ARG A 115 10.18 -0.01 10.73
C ARG A 115 9.86 -1.48 10.99
N ARG A 116 9.28 -1.75 12.15
CA ARG A 116 8.73 -3.07 12.47
C ARG A 116 7.45 -3.32 11.68
N PRO A 117 7.15 -4.59 11.35
CA PRO A 117 5.85 -4.96 10.82
C PRO A 117 4.71 -4.43 11.71
N LEU A 118 3.57 -4.16 11.11
CA LEU A 118 2.41 -3.59 11.79
C LEU A 118 1.18 -4.43 11.49
N GLU A 119 0.51 -4.85 12.57
CA GLU A 119 -0.78 -5.53 12.44
C GLU A 119 -1.88 -4.53 12.07
N VAL A 120 -2.62 -4.84 10.99
CA VAL A 120 -3.75 -4.04 10.50
C VAL A 120 -4.91 -4.99 10.22
N GLY A 121 -5.97 -4.91 11.01
CA GLY A 121 -7.05 -5.89 10.96
C GLY A 121 -6.53 -7.30 11.28
N THR A 122 -6.70 -8.24 10.36
CA THR A 122 -6.25 -9.63 10.49
C THR A 122 -4.96 -9.91 9.73
N GLY A 123 -4.26 -8.88 9.25
CA GLY A 123 -3.05 -9.06 8.45
C GLY A 123 -1.90 -8.17 8.88
N THR A 124 -0.73 -8.44 8.29
CA THR A 124 0.53 -7.78 8.63
C THR A 124 1.02 -6.90 7.48
N VAL A 125 1.36 -5.65 7.78
CA VAL A 125 2.00 -4.70 6.86
C VAL A 125 3.50 -4.69 7.12
N HIS A 126 4.29 -5.10 6.13
CA HIS A 126 5.74 -5.00 6.15
C HIS A 126 6.20 -3.70 5.50
N PHE A 127 7.07 -2.96 6.18
CA PHE A 127 7.66 -1.75 5.65
C PHE A 127 9.03 -2.03 5.06
N ALA A 128 9.18 -1.77 3.77
CA ALA A 128 10.45 -1.88 3.05
C ALA A 128 11.12 -0.52 2.94
N HIS A 129 12.33 -0.36 3.49
CA HIS A 129 13.12 0.84 3.25
C HIS A 129 13.58 0.89 1.79
N ARG A 130 13.28 1.99 1.09
CA ARG A 130 13.64 2.25 -0.31
C ARG A 130 14.00 3.71 -0.52
N GLU A 131 14.89 3.96 -1.48
CA GLU A 131 15.02 5.25 -2.16
C GLU A 131 13.82 5.36 -3.11
N LEU A 132 12.77 6.08 -2.68
CA LEU A 132 11.47 6.05 -3.35
C LEU A 132 11.52 6.61 -4.78
N GLU A 133 12.46 7.50 -5.05
CA GLU A 133 12.71 8.08 -6.38
C GLU A 133 13.20 7.05 -7.40
N ARG A 134 13.69 5.90 -6.93
CA ARG A 134 14.14 4.76 -7.76
C ARG A 134 13.09 3.66 -7.88
N VAL A 135 11.93 3.84 -7.27
CA VAL A 135 10.82 2.89 -7.39
C VAL A 135 9.88 3.40 -8.46
N GLU A 136 9.76 2.70 -9.56
CA GLU A 136 8.78 3.04 -10.58
C GLU A 136 7.38 2.80 -10.05
N ALA A 137 6.62 3.89 -9.90
CA ALA A 137 5.29 3.87 -9.32
C ALA A 137 4.34 4.82 -10.06
N VAL A 138 3.08 4.44 -10.09
CA VAL A 138 1.99 5.21 -10.68
C VAL A 138 0.97 5.61 -9.62
N LEU A 139 0.31 6.74 -9.84
CA LEU A 139 -0.75 7.21 -8.97
C LEU A 139 -2.06 6.56 -9.39
N GLU A 140 -2.50 5.57 -8.64
CA GLU A 140 -3.70 4.80 -8.92
C GLU A 140 -4.87 5.19 -8.01
N ARG A 141 -6.08 5.04 -8.54
CA ARG A 141 -7.30 5.22 -7.78
C ARG A 141 -7.61 3.98 -6.96
N THR A 142 -7.79 4.17 -5.66
CA THR A 142 -8.17 3.12 -4.71
C THR A 142 -9.51 3.44 -4.06
N GLU A 143 -10.04 2.53 -3.28
CA GLU A 143 -11.26 2.76 -2.49
C GLU A 143 -11.14 3.91 -1.46
N LEU A 144 -9.92 4.26 -1.04
CA LEU A 144 -9.63 5.37 -0.13
C LEU A 144 -9.10 6.64 -0.84
N GLY A 145 -9.20 6.71 -2.15
CA GLY A 145 -8.64 7.79 -2.96
C GLY A 145 -7.35 7.38 -3.65
N SER A 146 -6.55 8.36 -4.10
CA SER A 146 -5.36 8.04 -4.88
C SER A 146 -4.16 7.70 -4.00
N GLY A 147 -3.43 6.63 -4.39
CA GLY A 147 -2.20 6.18 -3.75
C GLY A 147 -1.14 5.78 -4.77
N LEU A 148 0.14 5.81 -4.38
CA LEU A 148 1.24 5.36 -5.22
C LEU A 148 1.35 3.83 -5.15
N ILE A 149 1.34 3.21 -6.32
CA ILE A 149 1.46 1.75 -6.49
C ILE A 149 2.64 1.51 -7.42
N ALA A 150 3.52 0.58 -7.08
CA ALA A 150 4.60 0.15 -7.98
C ALA A 150 4.01 -0.35 -9.30
N THR A 151 4.62 0.01 -10.44
CA THR A 151 4.19 -0.48 -11.76
C THR A 151 4.19 -2.01 -11.82
N ARG A 152 3.60 -2.61 -12.83
CA ARG A 152 3.64 -4.08 -13.00
C ARG A 152 5.07 -4.56 -13.19
N GLU A 153 5.88 -3.83 -13.93
CA GLU A 153 7.28 -4.08 -14.20
C GLU A 153 8.11 -4.02 -12.90
N GLN A 154 7.96 -2.95 -12.14
CA GLN A 154 8.59 -2.80 -10.82
C GLN A 154 8.14 -3.90 -9.86
N THR A 155 6.85 -4.22 -9.86
CA THR A 155 6.29 -5.28 -9.00
C THR A 155 6.89 -6.64 -9.35
N LEU A 156 6.95 -7.00 -10.65
CA LEU A 156 7.60 -8.23 -11.10
C LEU A 156 9.07 -8.26 -10.68
N PHE A 157 9.81 -7.17 -10.92
CA PHE A 157 11.20 -7.04 -10.51
C PHE A 157 11.39 -7.29 -9.01
N ASP A 158 10.57 -6.67 -8.16
CA ASP A 158 10.64 -6.82 -6.72
C ASP A 158 10.37 -8.25 -6.26
N LEU A 159 9.35 -8.92 -6.81
CA LEU A 159 9.01 -10.32 -6.50
C LEU A 159 10.13 -11.28 -6.89
N LEU A 160 10.79 -11.05 -8.03
CA LEU A 160 11.92 -11.86 -8.49
C LEU A 160 13.18 -11.60 -7.67
N MET A 161 13.46 -10.34 -7.34
CA MET A 161 14.65 -9.96 -6.59
C MET A 161 14.58 -10.34 -5.11
N ARG A 162 13.39 -10.28 -4.50
CA ARG A 162 13.18 -10.46 -3.07
C ARG A 162 11.92 -11.28 -2.77
N PRO A 163 11.89 -12.55 -3.17
CA PRO A 163 10.68 -13.39 -3.08
C PRO A 163 10.20 -13.65 -1.65
N VAL A 164 11.08 -13.52 -0.66
CA VAL A 164 10.71 -13.68 0.76
C VAL A 164 10.30 -12.37 1.43
N GLN A 165 10.32 -11.25 0.70
CA GLN A 165 9.88 -9.98 1.27
C GLN A 165 8.37 -9.98 1.47
N GLY A 166 7.94 -9.77 2.72
CA GLY A 166 6.53 -9.90 3.11
C GLY A 166 6.17 -11.28 3.67
N GLY A 167 7.12 -12.23 3.72
CA GLY A 167 6.94 -13.49 4.46
C GLY A 167 6.23 -14.62 3.70
N ASP A 168 5.77 -14.41 2.46
CA ASP A 168 5.08 -15.43 1.64
C ASP A 168 5.76 -15.58 0.27
N ALA A 169 6.75 -16.48 0.22
CA ALA A 169 7.51 -16.75 -1.00
C ALA A 169 6.68 -17.47 -2.08
N GLU A 170 5.67 -18.25 -1.68
CA GLU A 170 4.78 -18.95 -2.61
C GLU A 170 3.87 -17.95 -3.32
N ALA A 171 3.24 -17.04 -2.59
CA ALA A 171 2.47 -15.95 -3.18
C ALA A 171 3.34 -15.04 -4.06
N ALA A 172 4.59 -14.79 -3.69
CA ALA A 172 5.50 -14.04 -4.53
C ALA A 172 5.80 -14.74 -5.86
N ALA A 173 6.00 -16.06 -5.84
CA ALA A 173 6.21 -16.87 -7.05
C ALA A 173 4.94 -16.93 -7.92
N GLU A 174 3.75 -17.06 -7.31
CA GLU A 174 2.46 -17.00 -7.99
C GLU A 174 2.27 -15.63 -8.68
N GLY A 175 2.45 -14.53 -7.93
CA GLY A 175 2.33 -13.18 -8.44
C GLY A 175 3.30 -12.90 -9.59
N ALA A 176 4.55 -13.35 -9.49
CA ALA A 176 5.54 -13.19 -10.56
C ALA A 176 5.12 -13.94 -11.84
N ARG A 177 4.62 -15.19 -11.73
CA ARG A 177 4.12 -15.94 -12.91
C ARG A 177 2.95 -15.25 -13.58
N ASN A 178 2.01 -14.73 -12.79
CA ASN A 178 0.78 -14.11 -13.30
C ASN A 178 1.01 -12.68 -13.83
N LEU A 179 2.04 -11.96 -13.35
CA LEU A 179 2.44 -10.65 -13.89
C LEU A 179 3.21 -10.78 -15.20
N LEU A 180 3.97 -11.84 -15.39
CA LEU A 180 4.85 -12.00 -16.54
C LEU A 180 4.18 -11.77 -17.92
N PRO A 181 2.96 -12.22 -18.19
CA PRO A 181 2.26 -11.91 -19.43
C PRO A 181 1.68 -10.49 -19.50
N GLN A 182 1.65 -9.73 -18.40
CA GLN A 182 0.98 -8.43 -18.27
C GLN A 182 1.95 -7.24 -18.36
N ILE A 183 3.26 -7.48 -18.34
CA ILE A 183 4.28 -6.44 -18.36
C ILE A 183 4.62 -5.99 -19.80
N ASP A 184 5.02 -4.73 -19.95
CA ASP A 184 5.79 -4.29 -21.11
C ASP A 184 7.25 -4.73 -20.98
N VAL A 185 7.72 -5.47 -21.99
CA VAL A 185 9.08 -6.05 -21.98
C VAL A 185 10.15 -4.97 -22.14
N THR A 186 9.84 -3.87 -22.84
CA THR A 186 10.77 -2.76 -23.03
C THR A 186 10.95 -2.00 -21.73
N GLU A 187 9.83 -1.61 -21.09
CA GLU A 187 9.86 -0.94 -19.79
C GLU A 187 10.55 -1.81 -18.73
N PHE A 188 10.27 -3.12 -18.70
CA PHE A 188 10.95 -4.04 -17.79
C PHE A 188 12.46 -4.11 -18.03
N ARG A 189 12.89 -4.09 -19.30
CA ARG A 189 14.31 -4.08 -19.66
C ARG A 189 15.01 -2.79 -19.23
N ASP A 190 14.36 -1.65 -19.43
CA ASP A 190 14.87 -0.34 -19.03
C ASP A 190 15.02 -0.25 -17.50
N LEU A 191 14.00 -0.67 -16.77
CA LEU A 191 14.06 -0.79 -15.31
C LEU A 191 15.25 -1.66 -14.85
N VAL A 192 15.42 -2.84 -15.46
CA VAL A 192 16.52 -3.74 -15.09
C VAL A 192 17.89 -3.14 -15.43
N SER A 193 17.99 -2.36 -16.51
CA SER A 193 19.25 -1.72 -16.93
C SER A 193 19.77 -0.68 -15.93
N THR A 194 18.87 -0.02 -15.19
CA THR A 194 19.18 0.98 -14.16
C THR A 194 19.41 0.36 -12.78
N ALA A 195 19.08 -0.93 -12.60
CA ALA A 195 19.19 -1.60 -11.32
C ALA A 195 20.65 -1.87 -10.94
N PRO A 196 21.11 -1.54 -9.72
CA PRO A 196 22.50 -1.72 -9.30
C PRO A 196 22.92 -3.20 -9.20
N ARG A 197 21.96 -4.10 -9.02
CA ARG A 197 22.15 -5.54 -8.95
C ARG A 197 20.97 -6.28 -9.53
N VAL A 198 21.22 -7.39 -10.18
CA VAL A 198 20.22 -8.27 -10.81
C VAL A 198 20.57 -9.71 -10.50
N ASN A 199 19.60 -10.49 -10.00
CA ASN A 199 19.77 -11.93 -9.74
C ASN A 199 19.44 -12.79 -10.99
N ASP A 200 19.70 -14.10 -10.89
CA ASP A 200 19.49 -15.01 -12.02
C ASP A 200 18.01 -15.19 -12.42
N ARG A 201 17.08 -15.02 -11.49
CA ARG A 201 15.63 -15.08 -11.81
C ARG A 201 15.23 -13.97 -12.79
N VAL A 202 15.68 -12.74 -12.54
CA VAL A 202 15.44 -11.61 -13.44
C VAL A 202 16.15 -11.82 -14.79
N ARG A 203 17.40 -12.29 -14.78
CA ARG A 203 18.14 -12.60 -16.01
C ARG A 203 17.44 -13.67 -16.85
N SER A 204 16.90 -14.70 -16.22
CA SER A 204 16.15 -15.77 -16.90
C SER A 204 14.88 -15.24 -17.58
N VAL A 205 14.13 -14.34 -16.93
CA VAL A 205 12.98 -13.69 -17.54
C VAL A 205 13.36 -12.88 -18.77
N LEU A 206 14.44 -12.09 -18.71
CA LEU A 206 14.91 -11.30 -19.86
C LEU A 206 15.36 -12.19 -21.04
N LYS A 207 16.02 -13.33 -20.76
CA LYS A 207 16.41 -14.30 -21.80
C LYS A 207 15.19 -14.93 -22.48
N ALA A 208 14.21 -15.38 -21.70
CA ALA A 208 12.98 -15.99 -22.22
C ALA A 208 12.19 -15.04 -23.12
N LYS A 209 12.11 -13.77 -22.76
CA LYS A 209 11.40 -12.74 -23.53
C LYS A 209 12.13 -12.28 -24.80
N ARG A 210 13.47 -12.43 -24.88
CA ARG A 210 14.24 -12.17 -26.11
C ARG A 210 14.03 -13.25 -27.16
N GLY A 211 13.76 -14.48 -26.77
CA GLY A 211 13.54 -15.60 -27.71
C GLY A 211 12.11 -15.70 -28.22
N ALA A 212 11.19 -14.88 -27.70
CA ALA A 212 9.77 -14.87 -28.07
C ALA A 212 9.38 -13.68 -28.97
N SER A 213 10.33 -12.79 -29.28
CA SER A 213 10.23 -11.66 -30.22
C SER A 213 10.88 -12.00 -31.53
#